data_4e163851e485ff6bd9f3e8ef25312249
#
_entry.id   4e163851e485ff6bd9f3e8ef25312249
#
_cell.length_a   1.000
_cell.length_b   1.000
_cell.length_c   1.000
_cell.angle_alpha   90.00
_cell.angle_beta   90.00
_cell.angle_gamma   90.00
#
_symmetry.space_group_name_H-M   'P 1'
#
loop_
_entity.id
_entity.type
_entity.pdbx_description
1 polymer ?
#
loop_
_entity_poly.entity_id
_entity_poly.type
_entity_poly.pdbx_seq_one_letter_code
_entity_poly.pdbx_strand_id
1 'polypeptide(L)'
;MSAIGQRLKYLFTSTNGLVLTAVAITGLLAALMSTLSGPMAEWGVREITIKVLGMKLVEAEREGRVVLLYHSFFMPVVAILVYFITANVSIKENWGIFINSTVTVGYITAVFSGIGFAYFGHSPALHGLMLVGLSLVFFAGVMLAVALWPWNKEYYLSSDSPYAHTRGGVDLERVAFWVVTVATLGSAALGAWAGAYYGSGFETVLAEDIVRQPIKTTLELAVIGHLHIMLSLIGITAILLLGRWFDFQGFWHRLAMPLLIIGSITMTIGCWGVVSFQSIAHIIIYTGSLFALAGALFLVIFGMPALVKDHLNQWKINNATAGQKIKALLYDPLKFGALWQIIFMNFTTTFVGIFMAINLDKIFRAWPLREERIELAGHWH
;
A
#
# COMPACT_ATOMS: atom_id res chain seq x y z
N MET A 1 35.18 15.56 -1.48
CA MET A 1 33.85 15.51 -2.16
C MET A 1 33.21 16.90 -2.07
N SER A 2 32.63 17.40 -3.16
CA SER A 2 31.84 18.65 -3.10
C SER A 2 30.61 18.48 -2.18
N ALA A 3 30.04 19.59 -1.68
CA ALA A 3 28.83 19.57 -0.87
C ALA A 3 27.65 18.88 -1.60
N ILE A 4 27.57 19.05 -2.92
CA ILE A 4 26.60 18.37 -3.78
C ILE A 4 26.84 16.85 -3.76
N GLY A 5 28.09 16.41 -3.89
CA GLY A 5 28.42 14.98 -3.86
C GLY A 5 28.10 14.31 -2.52
N GLN A 6 28.25 15.02 -1.40
CA GLN A 6 27.85 14.51 -0.08
C GLN A 6 26.33 14.38 0.04
N ARG A 7 25.57 15.36 -0.47
CA ARG A 7 24.09 15.32 -0.48
C ARG A 7 23.56 14.20 -1.37
N LEU A 8 24.11 14.02 -2.57
CA LEU A 8 23.74 12.90 -3.44
C LEU A 8 24.05 11.55 -2.80
N LYS A 9 25.24 11.42 -2.19
CA LYS A 9 25.57 10.22 -1.44
C LYS A 9 24.51 9.93 -0.34
N TYR A 10 24.15 10.94 0.45
CA TYR A 10 23.11 10.78 1.49
C TYR A 10 21.77 10.29 0.91
N LEU A 11 21.29 10.91 -0.19
CA LEU A 11 20.00 10.56 -0.80
C LEU A 11 19.94 9.11 -1.30
N PHE A 12 21.07 8.54 -1.76
CA PHE A 12 21.09 7.21 -2.37
C PHE A 12 21.75 6.12 -1.51
N THR A 13 22.30 6.44 -0.35
CA THR A 13 22.96 5.43 0.52
C THR A 13 22.42 5.38 1.94
N SER A 14 21.73 6.42 2.43
CA SER A 14 21.10 6.37 3.74
C SER A 14 19.62 6.00 3.64
N THR A 15 19.10 5.26 4.60
CA THR A 15 17.66 4.89 4.65
C THR A 15 16.75 6.12 4.58
N ASN A 16 17.04 7.16 5.35
CA ASN A 16 16.27 8.40 5.32
C ASN A 16 16.34 9.11 3.96
N GLY A 17 17.49 9.09 3.31
CA GLY A 17 17.67 9.65 1.96
C GLY A 17 16.88 8.87 0.91
N LEU A 18 16.90 7.54 0.97
CA LEU A 18 16.12 6.68 0.09
C LEU A 18 14.62 6.90 0.25
N VAL A 19 14.14 6.99 1.49
CA VAL A 19 12.74 7.32 1.78
C VAL A 19 12.38 8.70 1.23
N LEU A 20 13.21 9.72 1.47
CA LEU A 20 12.96 11.07 0.96
C LEU A 20 12.90 11.11 -0.57
N THR A 21 13.79 10.39 -1.25
CA THR A 21 13.79 10.27 -2.72
C THR A 21 12.51 9.61 -3.22
N ALA A 22 12.10 8.50 -2.61
CA ALA A 22 10.88 7.79 -2.99
C ALA A 22 9.62 8.64 -2.71
N VAL A 23 9.54 9.34 -1.58
CA VAL A 23 8.45 10.28 -1.27
C VAL A 23 8.36 11.42 -2.29
N ALA A 24 9.51 11.99 -2.68
CA ALA A 24 9.53 13.06 -3.69
C ALA A 24 9.01 12.56 -5.06
N ILE A 25 9.42 11.36 -5.49
CA ILE A 25 8.93 10.74 -6.72
C ILE A 25 7.44 10.44 -6.61
N THR A 26 6.98 9.87 -5.48
CA THR A 26 5.54 9.61 -5.22
C THR A 26 4.72 10.90 -5.32
N GLY A 27 5.20 12.00 -4.72
CA GLY A 27 4.54 13.31 -4.78
C GLY A 27 4.43 13.85 -6.20
N LEU A 28 5.49 13.73 -7.01
CA LEU A 28 5.46 14.11 -8.43
C LEU A 28 4.46 13.28 -9.23
N LEU A 29 4.41 11.97 -9.00
CA LEU A 29 3.48 11.07 -9.67
C LEU A 29 2.03 11.33 -9.23
N ALA A 30 1.79 11.61 -7.95
CA ALA A 30 0.47 12.00 -7.47
C ALA A 30 -0.02 13.30 -8.14
N ALA A 31 0.86 14.30 -8.29
CA ALA A 31 0.54 15.51 -9.02
C ALA A 31 0.22 15.21 -10.50
N LEU A 32 1.00 14.34 -11.14
CA LEU A 32 0.75 13.92 -12.52
C LEU A 32 -0.58 13.16 -12.66
N MET A 33 -0.89 12.23 -11.75
CA MET A 33 -2.19 11.53 -11.71
C MET A 33 -3.35 12.51 -11.58
N SER A 34 -3.24 13.49 -10.67
CA SER A 34 -4.28 14.50 -10.46
C SER A 34 -4.54 15.34 -11.72
N THR A 35 -3.49 15.67 -12.48
CA THR A 35 -3.62 16.49 -13.70
C THR A 35 -4.08 15.69 -14.92
N LEU A 36 -3.76 14.40 -15.04
CA LEU A 36 -4.06 13.57 -16.21
C LEU A 36 -5.33 12.75 -16.09
N SER A 37 -5.67 12.28 -14.89
CA SER A 37 -6.75 11.31 -14.66
C SER A 37 -7.64 11.63 -13.47
N GLY A 38 -7.27 12.61 -12.65
CA GLY A 38 -8.03 13.03 -11.46
C GLY A 38 -9.01 14.19 -11.74
N PRO A 39 -9.64 14.74 -10.71
CA PRO A 39 -10.60 15.83 -10.84
C PRO A 39 -10.05 17.08 -11.54
N MET A 40 -8.76 17.37 -11.42
CA MET A 40 -8.13 18.51 -12.10
C MET A 40 -8.12 18.35 -13.62
N ALA A 41 -8.16 17.13 -14.15
CA ALA A 41 -8.24 16.89 -15.60
C ALA A 41 -9.52 17.48 -16.19
N GLU A 42 -10.62 17.45 -15.47
CA GLU A 42 -11.91 18.01 -15.90
C GLU A 42 -11.94 19.54 -15.95
N TRP A 43 -11.01 20.20 -15.25
CA TRP A 43 -10.88 21.68 -15.25
C TRP A 43 -9.96 22.20 -16.35
N GLY A 44 -9.61 21.37 -17.35
CA GLY A 44 -8.72 21.77 -18.44
C GLY A 44 -7.23 21.74 -18.09
N VAL A 45 -6.86 21.34 -16.88
CA VAL A 45 -5.45 21.23 -16.46
C VAL A 45 -4.72 20.14 -17.23
N ARG A 46 -5.43 19.10 -17.67
CA ARG A 46 -4.91 18.00 -18.49
C ARG A 46 -4.25 18.50 -19.77
N GLU A 47 -4.97 19.32 -20.53
CA GLU A 47 -4.51 19.88 -21.82
C GLU A 47 -3.27 20.76 -21.65
N ILE A 48 -3.24 21.54 -20.57
CA ILE A 48 -2.07 22.36 -20.22
C ILE A 48 -0.88 21.45 -19.87
N THR A 49 -1.10 20.42 -19.05
CA THR A 49 -0.06 19.46 -18.64
C THR A 49 0.53 18.73 -19.84
N ILE A 50 -0.33 18.22 -20.74
CA ILE A 50 0.08 17.56 -21.98
C ILE A 50 0.95 18.48 -22.83
N LYS A 51 0.50 19.71 -23.04
CA LYS A 51 1.22 20.71 -23.85
C LYS A 51 2.56 21.09 -23.24
N VAL A 52 2.61 21.37 -21.95
CA VAL A 52 3.81 21.80 -21.23
C VAL A 52 4.86 20.69 -21.19
N LEU A 53 4.43 19.44 -20.94
CA LEU A 53 5.35 18.29 -20.85
C LEU A 53 5.63 17.65 -22.22
N GLY A 54 4.98 18.08 -23.30
CA GLY A 54 5.19 17.49 -24.63
C GLY A 54 4.71 16.05 -24.74
N MET A 55 3.69 15.66 -23.98
CA MET A 55 3.16 14.29 -23.96
C MET A 55 2.43 13.93 -25.25
N LYS A 56 2.51 12.66 -25.64
CA LYS A 56 1.81 12.08 -26.81
C LYS A 56 0.73 11.15 -26.34
N LEU A 57 -0.51 11.66 -26.24
CA LEU A 57 -1.64 10.85 -25.82
C LEU A 57 -2.46 10.40 -27.02
N VAL A 58 -2.58 9.09 -27.21
CA VAL A 58 -3.48 8.46 -28.18
C VAL A 58 -4.69 7.95 -27.40
N GLU A 59 -5.90 8.35 -27.76
CA GLU A 59 -7.10 8.04 -26.96
C GLU A 59 -7.37 6.54 -26.87
N ALA A 60 -7.12 5.79 -27.94
CA ALA A 60 -7.25 4.32 -27.93
C ALA A 60 -6.37 3.59 -26.92
N GLU A 61 -5.37 4.27 -26.34
CA GLU A 61 -4.43 3.71 -25.37
C GLU A 61 -4.59 4.31 -23.96
N ARG A 62 -5.68 5.05 -23.75
CA ARG A 62 -5.95 5.77 -22.49
C ARG A 62 -5.88 4.83 -21.28
N GLU A 63 -6.51 3.67 -21.38
CA GLU A 63 -6.60 2.70 -20.28
C GLU A 63 -5.24 2.13 -19.90
N GLY A 64 -4.45 1.73 -20.88
CA GLY A 64 -3.09 1.23 -20.66
C GLY A 64 -2.20 2.28 -19.99
N ARG A 65 -2.32 3.56 -20.37
CA ARG A 65 -1.58 4.65 -19.73
C ARG A 65 -1.99 4.85 -18.26
N VAL A 66 -3.28 4.76 -17.96
CA VAL A 66 -3.77 4.87 -16.59
C VAL A 66 -3.18 3.75 -15.73
N VAL A 67 -3.21 2.50 -16.20
CA VAL A 67 -2.60 1.37 -15.49
C VAL A 67 -1.10 1.55 -15.27
N LEU A 68 -0.38 2.01 -16.29
CA LEU A 68 1.06 2.28 -16.17
C LEU A 68 1.35 3.41 -15.17
N LEU A 69 0.51 4.44 -15.13
CA LEU A 69 0.63 5.52 -14.16
C LEU A 69 0.41 5.02 -12.74
N TYR A 70 -0.61 4.17 -12.50
CA TYR A 70 -0.84 3.54 -11.20
C TYR A 70 0.34 2.66 -10.76
N HIS A 71 0.86 1.80 -11.64
CA HIS A 71 2.04 0.99 -11.32
C HIS A 71 3.26 1.89 -11.00
N SER A 72 3.49 2.92 -11.80
CA SER A 72 4.58 3.87 -11.54
C SER A 72 4.43 4.58 -10.20
N PHE A 73 3.20 4.91 -9.78
CA PHE A 73 2.91 5.53 -8.49
C PHE A 73 3.14 4.57 -7.31
N PHE A 74 2.71 3.31 -7.42
CA PHE A 74 2.82 2.37 -6.31
C PHE A 74 4.23 1.78 -6.13
N MET A 75 5.08 1.75 -7.16
CA MET A 75 6.44 1.22 -7.00
C MET A 75 7.29 1.98 -5.97
N PRO A 76 7.36 3.33 -5.95
CA PRO A 76 8.07 4.04 -4.88
C PRO A 76 7.38 3.91 -3.52
N VAL A 77 6.05 3.76 -3.44
CA VAL A 77 5.34 3.47 -2.18
C VAL A 77 5.78 2.12 -1.60
N VAL A 78 5.84 1.08 -2.44
CA VAL A 78 6.37 -0.24 -2.05
C VAL A 78 7.83 -0.12 -1.58
N ALA A 79 8.66 0.66 -2.28
CA ALA A 79 10.04 0.89 -1.87
C ALA A 79 10.14 1.55 -0.49
N ILE A 80 9.30 2.55 -0.19
CA ILE A 80 9.23 3.18 1.12
C ILE A 80 8.91 2.15 2.21
N LEU A 81 7.93 1.28 1.98
CA LEU A 81 7.59 0.22 2.94
C LEU A 81 8.76 -0.75 3.14
N VAL A 82 9.43 -1.17 2.06
CA VAL A 82 10.63 -2.02 2.13
C VAL A 82 11.73 -1.35 2.95
N TYR A 83 12.01 -0.07 2.75
CA TYR A 83 13.01 0.67 3.54
C TYR A 83 12.65 0.72 5.02
N PHE A 84 11.39 0.95 5.34
CA PHE A 84 10.94 0.94 6.73
C PHE A 84 10.99 -0.46 7.35
N ILE A 85 10.64 -1.52 6.63
CA ILE A 85 10.76 -2.89 7.11
C ILE A 85 12.23 -3.22 7.39
N THR A 86 13.13 -2.96 6.43
CA THR A 86 14.56 -3.26 6.59
C THR A 86 15.22 -2.45 7.71
N ALA A 87 14.69 -1.26 8.04
CA ALA A 87 15.19 -0.42 9.11
C ALA A 87 14.64 -0.80 10.51
N ASN A 88 13.42 -1.35 10.58
CA ASN A 88 12.72 -1.57 11.84
C ASN A 88 12.58 -3.05 12.24
N VAL A 89 12.71 -3.99 11.30
CA VAL A 89 12.67 -5.42 11.59
C VAL A 89 14.10 -5.96 11.57
N SER A 90 14.45 -6.76 12.57
CA SER A 90 15.81 -7.34 12.68
C SER A 90 16.11 -8.26 11.49
N ILE A 91 16.99 -7.81 10.60
CA ILE A 91 17.56 -8.57 9.48
C ILE A 91 19.07 -8.34 9.44
N LYS A 92 19.82 -9.24 8.81
CA LYS A 92 21.26 -9.06 8.64
C LYS A 92 21.55 -7.84 7.78
N GLU A 93 22.51 -7.02 8.17
CA GLU A 93 22.84 -5.74 7.51
C GLU A 93 23.08 -5.89 6.00
N ASN A 94 23.88 -6.91 5.61
CA ASN A 94 24.18 -7.16 4.18
C ASN A 94 22.90 -7.44 3.37
N TRP A 95 21.90 -8.10 3.95
CA TRP A 95 20.61 -8.33 3.31
C TRP A 95 19.83 -7.03 3.15
N GLY A 96 19.82 -6.20 4.21
CA GLY A 96 19.17 -4.88 4.17
C GLY A 96 19.75 -3.99 3.07
N ILE A 97 21.08 -3.90 2.97
CA ILE A 97 21.74 -3.13 1.92
C ILE A 97 21.40 -3.66 0.53
N PHE A 98 21.45 -4.98 0.33
CA PHE A 98 21.15 -5.60 -0.95
C PHE A 98 19.69 -5.39 -1.36
N ILE A 99 18.74 -5.63 -0.46
CA ILE A 99 17.31 -5.44 -0.70
C ILE A 99 17.03 -3.97 -1.06
N ASN A 100 17.53 -3.02 -0.25
CA ASN A 100 17.30 -1.60 -0.45
C ASN A 100 17.90 -1.10 -1.77
N SER A 101 19.08 -1.57 -2.12
CA SER A 101 19.71 -1.21 -3.41
C SER A 101 18.92 -1.76 -4.59
N THR A 102 18.49 -3.02 -4.51
CA THR A 102 17.75 -3.70 -5.58
C THR A 102 16.39 -3.05 -5.80
N VAL A 103 15.63 -2.80 -4.72
CA VAL A 103 14.32 -2.13 -4.85
C VAL A 103 14.46 -0.70 -5.37
N THR A 104 15.53 0.02 -4.98
CA THR A 104 15.80 1.39 -5.45
C THR A 104 16.03 1.42 -6.96
N VAL A 105 16.93 0.59 -7.46
CA VAL A 105 17.20 0.48 -8.91
C VAL A 105 15.92 0.04 -9.62
N GLY A 106 15.22 -0.93 -9.07
CA GLY A 106 13.99 -1.49 -9.64
C GLY A 106 12.90 -0.42 -9.82
N TYR A 107 12.51 0.27 -8.75
CA TYR A 107 11.41 1.24 -8.86
C TYR A 107 11.79 2.46 -9.71
N ILE A 108 13.02 2.97 -9.61
CA ILE A 108 13.46 4.08 -10.43
C ILE A 108 13.39 3.69 -11.92
N THR A 109 13.92 2.52 -12.27
CA THR A 109 13.86 2.01 -13.64
C THR A 109 12.41 1.83 -14.10
N ALA A 110 11.56 1.20 -13.31
CA ALA A 110 10.15 0.97 -13.66
C ALA A 110 9.38 2.28 -13.87
N VAL A 111 9.55 3.26 -12.95
CA VAL A 111 8.84 4.55 -13.01
C VAL A 111 9.24 5.32 -14.27
N PHE A 112 10.52 5.58 -14.47
CA PHE A 112 10.96 6.44 -15.58
C PHE A 112 10.74 5.79 -16.93
N SER A 113 10.99 4.48 -17.07
CA SER A 113 10.72 3.79 -18.34
C SER A 113 9.23 3.62 -18.60
N GLY A 114 8.42 3.35 -17.58
CA GLY A 114 6.97 3.23 -17.70
C GLY A 114 6.31 4.55 -18.13
N ILE A 115 6.66 5.65 -17.47
CA ILE A 115 6.20 6.99 -17.86
C ILE A 115 6.72 7.37 -19.26
N GLY A 116 7.98 7.08 -19.56
CA GLY A 116 8.54 7.31 -20.90
C GLY A 116 7.78 6.57 -21.98
N PHE A 117 7.51 5.28 -21.77
CA PHE A 117 6.76 4.42 -22.69
C PHE A 117 5.32 4.90 -22.87
N ALA A 118 4.62 5.20 -21.78
CA ALA A 118 3.20 5.52 -21.79
C ALA A 118 2.87 6.91 -22.34
N TYR A 119 3.72 7.91 -22.07
CA TYR A 119 3.37 9.31 -22.31
C TYR A 119 4.25 10.05 -23.32
N PHE A 120 5.39 9.49 -23.73
CA PHE A 120 6.29 10.15 -24.67
C PHE A 120 6.51 9.37 -25.96
N GLY A 121 6.20 8.11 -25.99
CA GLY A 121 6.21 7.29 -27.20
C GLY A 121 6.44 5.82 -26.90
N HIS A 122 5.68 4.99 -27.59
CA HIS A 122 5.78 3.55 -27.46
C HIS A 122 7.12 3.05 -28.03
N SER A 123 7.90 2.42 -27.18
CA SER A 123 9.17 1.83 -27.51
C SER A 123 9.31 0.46 -26.86
N PRO A 124 9.58 -0.62 -27.62
CA PRO A 124 9.84 -1.94 -27.04
C PRO A 124 10.99 -1.93 -26.01
N ALA A 125 11.97 -1.05 -26.20
CA ALA A 125 13.09 -0.90 -25.28
C ALA A 125 12.64 -0.31 -23.94
N LEU A 126 11.82 0.76 -23.93
CA LEU A 126 11.27 1.34 -22.71
C LEU A 126 10.33 0.38 -21.99
N HIS A 127 9.48 -0.35 -22.74
CA HIS A 127 8.64 -1.40 -22.19
C HIS A 127 9.48 -2.50 -21.53
N GLY A 128 10.50 -3.00 -22.22
CA GLY A 128 11.42 -3.99 -21.68
C GLY A 128 12.15 -3.50 -20.40
N LEU A 129 12.62 -2.24 -20.37
CA LEU A 129 13.21 -1.65 -19.18
C LEU A 129 12.21 -1.54 -18.01
N MET A 130 10.94 -1.19 -18.28
CA MET A 130 9.91 -1.18 -17.25
C MET A 130 9.72 -2.58 -16.65
N LEU A 131 9.62 -3.62 -17.49
CA LEU A 131 9.51 -5.00 -17.01
C LEU A 131 10.74 -5.44 -16.20
N VAL A 132 11.95 -5.05 -16.61
CA VAL A 132 13.18 -5.28 -15.82
C VAL A 132 13.08 -4.57 -14.46
N GLY A 133 12.64 -3.32 -14.43
CA GLY A 133 12.45 -2.57 -13.20
C GLY A 133 11.46 -3.25 -12.24
N LEU A 134 10.28 -3.67 -12.76
CA LEU A 134 9.28 -4.41 -11.99
C LEU A 134 9.82 -5.76 -11.49
N SER A 135 10.60 -6.47 -12.31
CA SER A 135 11.24 -7.73 -11.93
C SER A 135 12.26 -7.55 -10.81
N LEU A 136 13.01 -6.44 -10.81
CA LEU A 136 13.93 -6.11 -9.70
C LEU A 136 13.19 -5.79 -8.41
N VAL A 137 12.07 -5.07 -8.47
CA VAL A 137 11.21 -4.83 -7.28
C VAL A 137 10.67 -6.16 -6.75
N PHE A 138 10.16 -7.02 -7.63
CA PHE A 138 9.69 -8.36 -7.27
C PHE A 138 10.82 -9.20 -6.63
N PHE A 139 12.00 -9.21 -7.23
CA PHE A 139 13.17 -9.92 -6.70
C PHE A 139 13.58 -9.39 -5.32
N ALA A 140 13.59 -8.07 -5.11
CA ALA A 140 13.83 -7.49 -3.80
C ALA A 140 12.79 -7.96 -2.76
N GLY A 141 11.53 -8.10 -3.15
CA GLY A 141 10.48 -8.69 -2.33
C GLY A 141 10.75 -10.16 -1.98
N VAL A 142 11.21 -10.97 -2.93
CA VAL A 142 11.63 -12.37 -2.67
C VAL A 142 12.77 -12.42 -1.64
N MET A 143 13.79 -11.56 -1.83
CA MET A 143 14.90 -11.48 -0.88
C MET A 143 14.43 -11.02 0.50
N LEU A 144 13.47 -10.08 0.57
CA LEU A 144 12.87 -9.65 1.82
C LEU A 144 12.09 -10.80 2.49
N ALA A 145 11.32 -11.58 1.75
CA ALA A 145 10.61 -12.76 2.29
C ALA A 145 11.60 -13.78 2.88
N VAL A 146 12.73 -14.02 2.21
CA VAL A 146 13.80 -14.89 2.74
C VAL A 146 14.42 -14.31 4.00
N ALA A 147 14.71 -13.00 4.01
CA ALA A 147 15.31 -12.32 5.17
C ALA A 147 14.36 -12.27 6.37
N LEU A 148 13.06 -12.21 6.13
CA LEU A 148 12.01 -12.21 7.16
C LEU A 148 11.63 -13.60 7.65
N TRP A 149 12.22 -14.68 7.14
CA TRP A 149 11.86 -16.06 7.51
C TRP A 149 11.64 -16.21 9.01
N PRO A 150 10.42 -16.50 9.50
CA PRO A 150 10.11 -16.35 10.92
C PRO A 150 10.53 -17.55 11.80
N TRP A 151 10.87 -18.69 11.18
CA TRP A 151 11.26 -19.90 11.91
C TRP A 151 12.78 -20.01 12.12
N ASN A 152 13.55 -18.95 11.84
CA ASN A 152 14.96 -18.90 12.23
C ASN A 152 15.06 -18.58 13.73
N LYS A 153 15.65 -19.51 14.49
CA LYS A 153 15.80 -19.41 15.96
C LYS A 153 16.58 -18.17 16.43
N GLU A 154 17.39 -17.59 15.57
CA GLU A 154 18.12 -16.34 15.83
C GLU A 154 17.19 -15.16 16.17
N TYR A 155 15.95 -15.20 15.64
CA TYR A 155 14.95 -14.14 15.82
C TYR A 155 13.83 -14.50 16.80
N TYR A 156 13.99 -15.60 17.54
CA TYR A 156 13.00 -15.98 18.55
C TYR A 156 13.06 -15.05 19.74
N LEU A 157 11.88 -14.71 20.25
CA LEU A 157 11.74 -13.86 21.43
C LEU A 157 11.96 -14.67 22.72
N SER A 158 12.56 -14.05 23.72
CA SER A 158 12.60 -14.62 25.07
C SER A 158 11.19 -14.68 25.68
N SER A 159 10.96 -15.62 26.59
CA SER A 159 9.67 -15.76 27.30
C SER A 159 9.25 -14.50 28.05
N ASP A 160 10.20 -13.69 28.46
CA ASP A 160 9.98 -12.47 29.24
C ASP A 160 9.74 -11.23 28.37
N SER A 161 9.83 -11.39 27.04
CA SER A 161 9.55 -10.30 26.10
C SER A 161 8.08 -9.91 26.13
N PRO A 162 7.76 -8.60 26.18
CA PRO A 162 6.37 -8.12 26.08
C PRO A 162 5.73 -8.42 24.74
N TYR A 163 6.53 -8.78 23.74
CA TYR A 163 6.12 -9.22 22.42
C TYR A 163 5.98 -10.74 22.29
N ALA A 164 6.34 -11.52 23.34
CA ALA A 164 6.23 -12.98 23.31
C ALA A 164 4.75 -13.42 23.35
N HIS A 165 4.33 -14.17 22.34
CA HIS A 165 2.94 -14.66 22.23
C HIS A 165 2.86 -16.17 22.19
N THR A 166 3.97 -16.85 21.92
CA THR A 166 4.04 -18.29 21.82
C THR A 166 5.03 -18.85 22.83
N ARG A 167 4.73 -20.02 23.40
CA ARG A 167 5.67 -20.73 24.28
C ARG A 167 6.96 -21.17 23.55
N GLY A 168 6.89 -21.26 22.23
CA GLY A 168 8.03 -21.63 21.38
C GLY A 168 8.94 -20.46 20.99
N GLY A 169 8.63 -19.21 21.43
CA GLY A 169 9.46 -18.02 21.15
C GLY A 169 9.31 -17.43 19.75
N VAL A 170 8.41 -17.95 18.91
CA VAL A 170 8.18 -17.38 17.56
C VAL A 170 7.59 -15.98 17.66
N ASP A 171 8.22 -15.02 16.98
CA ASP A 171 7.74 -13.64 16.87
C ASP A 171 6.58 -13.54 15.87
N LEU A 172 5.34 -13.37 16.37
CA LEU A 172 4.15 -13.27 15.53
C LEU A 172 4.14 -12.00 14.69
N GLU A 173 4.76 -10.91 15.11
CA GLU A 173 4.87 -9.71 14.30
C GLU A 173 5.76 -9.95 13.09
N ARG A 174 6.87 -10.68 13.27
CA ARG A 174 7.72 -11.11 12.16
C ARG A 174 6.97 -12.05 11.21
N VAL A 175 6.12 -12.96 11.76
CA VAL A 175 5.22 -13.79 10.94
C VAL A 175 4.26 -12.91 10.13
N ALA A 176 3.68 -11.87 10.73
CA ALA A 176 2.78 -10.96 10.03
C ALA A 176 3.49 -10.24 8.86
N PHE A 177 4.67 -9.68 9.07
CA PHE A 177 5.48 -9.07 8.00
C PHE A 177 5.83 -10.08 6.90
N TRP A 178 6.20 -11.30 7.27
CA TRP A 178 6.51 -12.36 6.32
C TRP A 178 5.28 -12.75 5.49
N VAL A 179 4.13 -12.99 6.14
CA VAL A 179 2.88 -13.36 5.47
C VAL A 179 2.44 -12.27 4.49
N VAL A 180 2.46 -11.01 4.90
CA VAL A 180 2.09 -9.89 4.03
C VAL A 180 3.05 -9.80 2.84
N THR A 181 4.35 -9.96 3.06
CA THR A 181 5.35 -9.94 1.98
C THR A 181 5.11 -11.08 0.97
N VAL A 182 4.89 -12.31 1.46
CA VAL A 182 4.61 -13.47 0.58
C VAL A 182 3.28 -13.30 -0.15
N ALA A 183 2.24 -12.82 0.52
CA ALA A 183 0.94 -12.54 -0.09
C ALA A 183 1.05 -11.46 -1.18
N THR A 184 1.85 -10.41 -0.95
CA THR A 184 2.12 -9.36 -1.94
C THR A 184 2.85 -9.91 -3.16
N LEU A 185 3.87 -10.75 -2.96
CA LEU A 185 4.59 -11.42 -4.05
C LEU A 185 3.66 -12.33 -4.86
N GLY A 186 2.85 -13.15 -4.19
CA GLY A 186 1.86 -14.00 -4.85
C GLY A 186 0.87 -13.18 -5.67
N SER A 187 0.35 -12.09 -5.10
CA SER A 187 -0.58 -11.20 -5.79
C SER A 187 0.06 -10.47 -6.97
N ALA A 188 1.31 -10.04 -6.85
CA ALA A 188 2.06 -9.45 -7.96
C ALA A 188 2.30 -10.46 -9.10
N ALA A 189 2.70 -11.70 -8.76
CA ALA A 189 2.89 -12.76 -9.74
C ALA A 189 1.60 -13.12 -10.47
N LEU A 190 0.47 -13.22 -9.75
CA LEU A 190 -0.84 -13.48 -10.34
C LEU A 190 -1.31 -12.29 -11.19
N GLY A 191 -1.06 -11.04 -10.77
CA GLY A 191 -1.33 -9.85 -11.58
C GLY A 191 -0.54 -9.85 -12.88
N ALA A 192 0.74 -10.19 -12.84
CA ALA A 192 1.58 -10.33 -14.04
C ALA A 192 1.07 -11.45 -14.96
N TRP A 193 0.67 -12.60 -14.38
CA TRP A 193 0.06 -13.70 -15.15
C TRP A 193 -1.26 -13.28 -15.80
N ALA A 194 -2.15 -12.60 -15.07
CA ALA A 194 -3.42 -12.12 -15.61
C ALA A 194 -3.19 -11.14 -16.77
N GLY A 195 -2.27 -10.20 -16.63
CA GLY A 195 -1.89 -9.26 -17.69
C GLY A 195 -1.31 -9.95 -18.93
N ALA A 196 -0.48 -10.97 -18.76
CA ALA A 196 0.11 -11.73 -19.86
C ALA A 196 -0.89 -12.65 -20.56
N TYR A 197 -1.85 -13.22 -19.83
CA TYR A 197 -2.79 -14.22 -20.35
C TYR A 197 -4.06 -13.58 -20.93
N TYR A 198 -4.61 -12.55 -20.28
CA TYR A 198 -5.90 -11.96 -20.64
C TYR A 198 -5.80 -10.65 -21.41
N GLY A 199 -4.63 -10.03 -21.49
CA GLY A 199 -4.45 -8.75 -22.16
C GLY A 199 -3.02 -8.49 -22.61
N SER A 200 -2.87 -7.59 -23.56
CA SER A 200 -1.55 -7.15 -24.06
C SER A 200 -0.82 -6.16 -23.12
N GLY A 201 -1.36 -5.93 -21.92
CA GLY A 201 -0.87 -4.94 -20.95
C GLY A 201 -1.48 -3.56 -21.14
N PHE A 202 -2.20 -3.30 -22.22
CA PHE A 202 -2.95 -2.06 -22.51
C PHE A 202 -4.47 -2.28 -22.56
N GLU A 203 -4.91 -3.50 -22.72
CA GLU A 203 -6.31 -3.88 -22.67
C GLU A 203 -6.75 -3.95 -21.22
N THR A 204 -7.03 -2.80 -20.66
CA THR A 204 -7.53 -2.69 -19.30
C THR A 204 -8.82 -1.93 -19.31
N VAL A 205 -9.67 -2.31 -18.40
CA VAL A 205 -10.98 -1.73 -18.24
C VAL A 205 -10.85 -0.58 -17.26
N LEU A 206 -11.33 0.60 -17.62
CA LEU A 206 -11.46 1.70 -16.68
C LEU A 206 -12.40 1.31 -15.55
N ALA A 207 -12.17 1.81 -14.36
CA ALA A 207 -13.02 1.55 -13.19
C ALA A 207 -14.50 1.89 -13.46
N GLU A 208 -14.75 2.91 -14.26
CA GLU A 208 -16.07 3.34 -14.69
C GLU A 208 -16.82 2.26 -15.47
N ASP A 209 -16.15 1.56 -16.40
CA ASP A 209 -16.74 0.47 -17.17
C ASP A 209 -16.97 -0.76 -16.29
N ILE A 210 -16.03 -1.03 -15.38
CA ILE A 210 -16.16 -2.11 -14.40
C ILE A 210 -17.42 -1.93 -13.56
N VAL A 211 -17.70 -0.72 -13.07
CA VAL A 211 -18.88 -0.44 -12.25
C VAL A 211 -20.17 -0.60 -13.03
N ARG A 212 -20.21 -0.16 -14.31
CA ARG A 212 -21.43 -0.13 -15.12
C ARG A 212 -21.90 -1.48 -15.60
N GLN A 213 -21.00 -2.41 -15.79
CA GLN A 213 -21.36 -3.73 -16.31
C GLN A 213 -21.76 -4.66 -15.16
N PRO A 214 -23.00 -5.18 -15.14
CA PRO A 214 -23.44 -6.12 -14.12
C PRO A 214 -22.72 -7.47 -14.17
N ILE A 215 -22.30 -7.88 -15.38
CA ILE A 215 -21.57 -9.13 -15.60
C ILE A 215 -20.12 -8.76 -15.92
N LYS A 216 -19.19 -9.23 -15.10
CA LYS A 216 -17.76 -8.99 -15.24
C LYS A 216 -17.08 -10.08 -16.06
N THR A 217 -16.18 -9.69 -16.93
CA THR A 217 -15.27 -10.63 -17.60
C THR A 217 -14.22 -11.16 -16.63
N THR A 218 -13.57 -12.26 -17.00
CA THR A 218 -12.47 -12.84 -16.20
C THR A 218 -11.31 -11.87 -16.01
N LEU A 219 -10.99 -11.07 -17.05
CA LEU A 219 -9.95 -10.02 -16.96
C LEU A 219 -10.34 -8.93 -15.97
N GLU A 220 -11.57 -8.42 -16.03
CA GLU A 220 -12.07 -7.40 -15.10
C GLU A 220 -12.02 -7.89 -13.66
N LEU A 221 -12.45 -9.12 -13.39
CA LEU A 221 -12.37 -9.73 -12.07
C LEU A 221 -10.93 -9.89 -11.58
N ALA A 222 -10.01 -10.28 -12.47
CA ALA A 222 -8.59 -10.40 -12.14
C ALA A 222 -7.96 -9.04 -11.83
N VAL A 223 -8.25 -8.02 -12.61
CA VAL A 223 -7.77 -6.63 -12.39
C VAL A 223 -8.30 -6.07 -11.07
N ILE A 224 -9.60 -6.21 -10.82
CA ILE A 224 -10.24 -5.77 -9.57
C ILE A 224 -9.63 -6.51 -8.37
N GLY A 225 -9.52 -7.82 -8.43
CA GLY A 225 -8.94 -8.64 -7.36
C GLY A 225 -7.49 -8.27 -7.08
N HIS A 226 -6.68 -8.08 -8.13
CA HIS A 226 -5.29 -7.64 -7.99
C HIS A 226 -5.19 -6.27 -7.31
N LEU A 227 -5.95 -5.29 -7.78
CA LEU A 227 -5.93 -3.93 -7.24
C LEU A 227 -6.30 -3.93 -5.75
N HIS A 228 -7.42 -4.55 -5.38
CA HIS A 228 -7.90 -4.56 -4.00
C HIS A 228 -6.92 -5.24 -3.04
N ILE A 229 -6.38 -6.40 -3.43
CA ILE A 229 -5.45 -7.10 -2.54
C ILE A 229 -4.12 -6.36 -2.39
N MET A 230 -3.57 -5.77 -3.46
CA MET A 230 -2.32 -5.02 -3.38
C MET A 230 -2.47 -3.80 -2.45
N LEU A 231 -3.54 -3.01 -2.59
CA LEU A 231 -3.81 -1.86 -1.72
C LEU A 231 -4.03 -2.29 -0.26
N SER A 232 -4.77 -3.37 -0.04
CA SER A 232 -5.01 -3.89 1.30
C SER A 232 -3.73 -4.35 2.00
N LEU A 233 -2.84 -5.06 1.30
CA LEU A 233 -1.56 -5.52 1.84
C LEU A 233 -0.59 -4.36 2.10
N ILE A 234 -0.58 -3.32 1.26
CA ILE A 234 0.13 -2.06 1.51
C ILE A 234 -0.38 -1.42 2.81
N GLY A 235 -1.71 -1.32 2.98
CA GLY A 235 -2.34 -0.79 4.19
C GLY A 235 -1.98 -1.60 5.44
N ILE A 236 -2.06 -2.93 5.38
CA ILE A 236 -1.68 -3.80 6.52
C ILE A 236 -0.19 -3.65 6.86
N THR A 237 0.67 -3.56 5.86
CA THR A 237 2.11 -3.31 6.08
C THR A 237 2.33 -1.98 6.80
N ALA A 238 1.62 -0.93 6.40
CA ALA A 238 1.69 0.37 7.07
C ALA A 238 1.20 0.27 8.53
N ILE A 239 0.13 -0.47 8.81
CA ILE A 239 -0.37 -0.72 10.18
C ILE A 239 0.68 -1.44 11.02
N LEU A 240 1.35 -2.46 10.51
CA LEU A 240 2.43 -3.16 11.20
C LEU A 240 3.60 -2.22 11.52
N LEU A 241 4.02 -1.38 10.57
CA LEU A 241 5.08 -0.38 10.77
C LEU A 241 4.69 0.68 11.79
N LEU A 242 3.43 1.15 11.76
CA LEU A 242 2.90 2.05 12.77
C LEU A 242 2.89 1.38 14.15
N GLY A 243 2.54 0.09 14.23
CA GLY A 243 2.64 -0.68 15.46
C GLY A 243 4.04 -0.60 16.08
N ARG A 244 5.08 -0.76 15.27
CA ARG A 244 6.48 -0.56 15.70
C ARG A 244 6.77 0.86 16.20
N TRP A 245 6.29 1.85 15.50
CA TRP A 245 6.49 3.25 15.88
C TRP A 245 5.82 3.62 17.20
N PHE A 246 4.69 2.94 17.53
CA PHE A 246 3.98 3.11 18.80
C PHE A 246 4.44 2.18 19.91
N ASP A 247 5.44 1.33 19.67
CA ASP A 247 5.85 0.28 20.62
C ASP A 247 4.64 -0.60 21.02
N PHE A 248 3.87 -1.03 20.02
CA PHE A 248 2.63 -1.77 20.20
C PHE A 248 2.91 -3.14 20.81
N GLN A 249 2.46 -3.37 22.05
CA GLN A 249 2.80 -4.55 22.85
C GLN A 249 1.66 -4.99 23.77
N GLY A 250 1.85 -6.11 24.46
CA GLY A 250 0.95 -6.61 25.49
C GLY A 250 -0.32 -7.24 24.93
N PHE A 251 -1.43 -7.13 25.66
CA PHE A 251 -2.67 -7.84 25.36
C PHE A 251 -3.25 -7.52 23.97
N TRP A 252 -3.32 -6.23 23.62
CA TRP A 252 -3.88 -5.81 22.34
C TRP A 252 -3.05 -6.28 21.14
N HIS A 253 -1.72 -6.29 21.29
CA HIS A 253 -0.81 -6.82 20.27
C HIS A 253 -1.00 -8.34 20.09
N ARG A 254 -1.20 -9.08 21.20
CA ARG A 254 -1.47 -10.52 21.13
C ARG A 254 -2.74 -10.87 20.37
N LEU A 255 -3.76 -10.00 20.42
CA LEU A 255 -4.99 -10.16 19.65
C LEU A 255 -4.82 -9.68 18.20
N ALA A 256 -4.12 -8.56 17.99
CA ALA A 256 -3.98 -7.95 16.67
C ALA A 256 -3.17 -8.81 15.69
N MET A 257 -2.04 -9.37 16.13
CA MET A 257 -1.12 -10.09 15.22
C MET A 257 -1.77 -11.31 14.54
N PRO A 258 -2.44 -12.24 15.24
CA PRO A 258 -3.15 -13.34 14.59
C PRO A 258 -4.24 -12.84 13.63
N LEU A 259 -4.97 -11.77 13.97
CA LEU A 259 -6.01 -11.23 13.11
C LEU A 259 -5.44 -10.62 11.83
N LEU A 260 -4.34 -9.88 11.91
CA LEU A 260 -3.66 -9.34 10.74
C LEU A 260 -3.10 -10.45 9.84
N ILE A 261 -2.53 -11.52 10.43
CA ILE A 261 -2.04 -12.69 9.70
C ILE A 261 -3.19 -13.40 8.97
N ILE A 262 -4.22 -13.79 9.71
CA ILE A 262 -5.38 -14.51 9.15
C ILE A 262 -6.11 -13.63 8.14
N GLY A 263 -6.31 -12.34 8.46
CA GLY A 263 -6.93 -11.37 7.58
C GLY A 263 -6.20 -11.24 6.25
N SER A 264 -4.87 -11.10 6.27
CA SER A 264 -4.05 -11.02 5.06
C SER A 264 -4.18 -12.27 4.19
N ILE A 265 -4.10 -13.46 4.77
CA ILE A 265 -4.24 -14.73 4.04
C ILE A 265 -5.64 -14.85 3.45
N THR A 266 -6.67 -14.62 4.27
CA THR A 266 -8.07 -14.78 3.88
C THR A 266 -8.44 -13.80 2.77
N MET A 267 -8.06 -12.52 2.89
CA MET A 267 -8.29 -11.51 1.84
C MET A 267 -7.59 -11.89 0.53
N THR A 268 -6.35 -12.36 0.60
CA THR A 268 -5.59 -12.78 -0.58
C THR A 268 -6.31 -13.92 -1.31
N ILE A 269 -6.71 -14.96 -0.59
CA ILE A 269 -7.47 -16.09 -1.14
C ILE A 269 -8.80 -15.60 -1.74
N GLY A 270 -9.52 -14.73 -1.03
CA GLY A 270 -10.80 -14.20 -1.49
C GLY A 270 -10.65 -13.35 -2.75
N CYS A 271 -9.72 -12.40 -2.78
CA CYS A 271 -9.53 -11.51 -3.94
C CYS A 271 -9.16 -12.27 -5.22
N TRP A 272 -8.40 -13.35 -5.11
CA TRP A 272 -8.08 -14.19 -6.27
C TRP A 272 -9.16 -15.22 -6.56
N GLY A 273 -9.89 -15.68 -5.56
CA GLY A 273 -11.05 -16.56 -5.72
C GLY A 273 -12.22 -15.92 -6.49
N VAL A 274 -12.28 -14.59 -6.53
CA VAL A 274 -13.29 -13.83 -7.27
C VAL A 274 -13.33 -14.22 -8.77
N VAL A 275 -12.19 -14.54 -9.35
CA VAL A 275 -12.08 -14.95 -10.79
C VAL A 275 -12.88 -16.21 -11.07
N SER A 276 -12.92 -17.16 -10.14
CA SER A 276 -13.54 -18.47 -10.33
C SER A 276 -14.85 -18.67 -9.56
N PHE A 277 -14.98 -18.05 -8.37
CA PHE A 277 -16.06 -18.31 -7.41
C PHE A 277 -16.57 -17.00 -6.77
N GLN A 278 -17.02 -16.05 -7.57
CA GLN A 278 -17.30 -14.67 -7.17
C GLN A 278 -18.13 -14.56 -5.88
N SER A 279 -19.25 -15.27 -5.75
CA SER A 279 -20.15 -15.15 -4.58
C SER A 279 -19.49 -15.62 -3.27
N ILE A 280 -18.77 -16.75 -3.31
CA ILE A 280 -18.06 -17.30 -2.14
C ILE A 280 -16.85 -16.42 -1.82
N ALA A 281 -16.16 -15.94 -2.83
CA ALA A 281 -14.99 -15.09 -2.69
C ALA A 281 -15.33 -13.78 -1.96
N HIS A 282 -16.47 -13.15 -2.24
CA HIS A 282 -16.90 -11.96 -1.52
C HIS A 282 -17.08 -12.20 -0.01
N ILE A 283 -17.64 -13.34 0.40
CA ILE A 283 -17.77 -13.70 1.81
C ILE A 283 -16.39 -13.84 2.46
N ILE A 284 -15.45 -14.47 1.76
CA ILE A 284 -14.07 -14.65 2.21
C ILE A 284 -13.37 -13.28 2.34
N ILE A 285 -13.53 -12.38 1.35
CA ILE A 285 -12.97 -11.02 1.38
C ILE A 285 -13.52 -10.25 2.58
N TYR A 286 -14.83 -10.23 2.79
CA TYR A 286 -15.44 -9.51 3.90
C TYR A 286 -14.97 -10.05 5.26
N THR A 287 -14.86 -11.36 5.40
CA THR A 287 -14.33 -11.98 6.62
C THR A 287 -12.86 -11.59 6.87
N GLY A 288 -12.02 -11.66 5.84
CA GLY A 288 -10.60 -11.26 5.94
C GLY A 288 -10.45 -9.76 6.24
N SER A 289 -11.27 -8.92 5.60
CA SER A 289 -11.28 -7.47 5.86
C SER A 289 -11.69 -7.15 7.30
N LEU A 290 -12.71 -7.86 7.83
CA LEU A 290 -13.12 -7.69 9.22
C LEU A 290 -11.97 -8.00 10.19
N PHE A 291 -11.22 -9.07 9.95
CA PHE A 291 -10.05 -9.41 10.78
C PHE A 291 -8.95 -8.36 10.68
N ALA A 292 -8.63 -7.88 9.49
CA ALA A 292 -7.63 -6.84 9.30
C ALA A 292 -8.03 -5.52 9.97
N LEU A 293 -9.30 -5.10 9.83
CA LEU A 293 -9.85 -3.90 10.47
C LEU A 293 -9.85 -4.03 12.00
N ALA A 294 -10.22 -5.20 12.55
CA ALA A 294 -10.17 -5.44 13.99
C ALA A 294 -8.72 -5.36 14.52
N GLY A 295 -7.75 -5.93 13.79
CA GLY A 295 -6.33 -5.80 14.13
C GLY A 295 -5.86 -4.35 14.12
N ALA A 296 -6.25 -3.56 13.12
CA ALA A 296 -5.96 -2.13 13.05
C ALA A 296 -6.63 -1.34 14.20
N LEU A 297 -7.85 -1.67 14.56
CA LEU A 297 -8.56 -1.05 15.68
C LEU A 297 -7.84 -1.29 17.02
N PHE A 298 -7.29 -2.49 17.25
CA PHE A 298 -6.53 -2.76 18.47
C PHE A 298 -5.26 -1.91 18.58
N LEU A 299 -4.60 -1.56 17.47
CA LEU A 299 -3.51 -0.59 17.49
C LEU A 299 -4.00 0.80 17.91
N VAL A 300 -5.17 1.24 17.45
CA VAL A 300 -5.75 2.54 17.83
C VAL A 300 -6.12 2.55 19.32
N ILE A 301 -6.79 1.48 19.80
CA ILE A 301 -7.18 1.33 21.22
C ILE A 301 -5.94 1.37 22.14
N PHE A 302 -4.84 0.80 21.72
CA PHE A 302 -3.57 0.87 22.42
C PHE A 302 -2.90 2.24 22.27
N GLY A 303 -2.79 2.75 21.05
CA GLY A 303 -1.96 3.92 20.71
C GLY A 303 -2.50 5.23 21.26
N MET A 304 -3.83 5.45 21.25
CA MET A 304 -4.43 6.69 21.76
C MET A 304 -4.14 6.92 23.27
N PRO A 305 -4.41 5.95 24.18
CA PRO A 305 -4.04 6.08 25.58
C PRO A 305 -2.52 6.14 25.82
N ALA A 306 -1.72 5.37 25.06
CA ALA A 306 -0.27 5.40 25.17
C ALA A 306 0.27 6.80 24.86
N LEU A 307 -0.17 7.42 23.78
CA LEU A 307 0.22 8.78 23.38
C LEU A 307 -0.07 9.82 24.48
N VAL A 308 -1.27 9.74 25.07
CA VAL A 308 -1.63 10.62 26.21
C VAL A 308 -0.72 10.38 27.41
N LYS A 309 -0.51 9.11 27.79
CA LYS A 309 0.30 8.73 28.94
C LYS A 309 1.75 9.19 28.78
N ASP A 310 2.34 9.00 27.61
CA ASP A 310 3.72 9.39 27.34
C ASP A 310 3.95 10.88 27.54
N HIS A 311 3.07 11.72 27.00
CA HIS A 311 3.19 13.17 27.13
C HIS A 311 2.90 13.66 28.57
N LEU A 312 1.89 13.08 29.24
CA LEU A 312 1.63 13.41 30.63
C LEU A 312 2.81 13.04 31.56
N ASN A 313 3.47 11.90 31.28
CA ASN A 313 4.68 11.51 32.01
C ASN A 313 5.85 12.49 31.76
N GLN A 314 6.04 12.92 30.48
CA GLN A 314 7.03 13.95 30.14
C GLN A 314 6.78 15.26 30.90
N TRP A 315 5.51 15.65 31.06
CA TRP A 315 5.12 16.85 31.77
C TRP A 315 5.06 16.67 33.32
N LYS A 316 5.31 15.44 33.81
CA LYS A 316 5.22 15.07 35.23
C LYS A 316 3.85 15.37 35.85
N ILE A 317 2.77 15.17 35.08
CA ILE A 317 1.39 15.39 35.53
C ILE A 317 0.77 14.05 35.92
N ASN A 318 0.51 13.83 37.21
CA ASN A 318 -0.07 12.59 37.73
C ASN A 318 -1.61 12.59 37.68
N ASN A 319 -2.24 13.77 37.96
CA ASN A 319 -3.71 13.91 37.96
C ASN A 319 -4.12 14.91 36.88
N ALA A 320 -4.20 14.43 35.64
CA ALA A 320 -4.49 15.27 34.50
C ALA A 320 -6.00 15.56 34.36
N THR A 321 -6.35 16.83 34.17
CA THR A 321 -7.70 17.25 33.75
C THR A 321 -8.01 16.78 32.34
N ALA A 322 -9.30 16.79 31.96
CA ALA A 322 -9.72 16.44 30.60
C ALA A 322 -9.01 17.30 29.53
N GLY A 323 -8.89 18.60 29.77
CA GLY A 323 -8.18 19.52 28.87
C GLY A 323 -6.69 19.18 28.71
N GLN A 324 -6.02 18.78 29.79
CA GLN A 324 -4.61 18.34 29.73
C GLN A 324 -4.46 17.03 28.95
N LYS A 325 -5.39 16.09 29.09
CA LYS A 325 -5.39 14.85 28.31
C LYS A 325 -5.59 15.13 26.79
N ILE A 326 -6.50 16.04 26.43
CA ILE A 326 -6.70 16.46 25.03
C ILE A 326 -5.43 17.15 24.51
N LYS A 327 -4.82 18.05 25.28
CA LYS A 327 -3.57 18.69 24.91
C LYS A 327 -2.44 17.67 24.72
N ALA A 328 -2.33 16.67 25.60
CA ALA A 328 -1.35 15.60 25.50
C ALA A 328 -1.57 14.74 24.25
N LEU A 329 -2.82 14.42 23.90
CA LEU A 329 -3.18 13.67 22.71
C LEU A 329 -2.78 14.39 21.43
N LEU A 330 -2.96 15.71 21.36
CA LEU A 330 -2.69 16.53 20.19
C LEU A 330 -1.26 17.09 20.15
N TYR A 331 -0.44 16.79 21.14
CA TYR A 331 0.91 17.35 21.25
C TYR A 331 1.86 16.84 20.17
N ASP A 332 1.73 15.57 19.79
CA ASP A 332 2.43 14.97 18.63
C ASP A 332 1.45 14.81 17.48
N PRO A 333 1.37 15.79 16.56
CA PRO A 333 0.39 15.77 15.48
C PRO A 333 0.65 14.65 14.47
N LEU A 334 1.91 14.17 14.33
CA LEU A 334 2.23 13.08 13.41
C LEU A 334 1.71 11.75 13.96
N LYS A 335 1.98 11.44 15.22
CA LYS A 335 1.46 10.21 15.85
C LYS A 335 -0.06 10.24 15.96
N PHE A 336 -0.64 11.35 16.41
CA PHE A 336 -2.10 11.50 16.46
C PHE A 336 -2.72 11.35 15.08
N GLY A 337 -2.15 12.03 14.07
CA GLY A 337 -2.62 11.97 12.69
C GLY A 337 -2.54 10.55 12.11
N ALA A 338 -1.48 9.78 12.42
CA ALA A 338 -1.35 8.39 11.98
C ALA A 338 -2.46 7.49 12.56
N LEU A 339 -2.78 7.61 13.86
CA LEU A 339 -3.90 6.87 14.47
C LEU A 339 -5.25 7.32 13.95
N TRP A 340 -5.43 8.64 13.75
CA TRP A 340 -6.63 9.20 13.15
C TRP A 340 -6.83 8.71 11.72
N GLN A 341 -5.75 8.63 10.94
CA GLN A 341 -5.78 8.10 9.58
C GLN A 341 -6.25 6.64 9.55
N ILE A 342 -5.81 5.80 10.51
CA ILE A 342 -6.32 4.43 10.63
C ILE A 342 -7.83 4.43 10.84
N ILE A 343 -8.35 5.27 11.75
CA ILE A 343 -9.79 5.36 12.01
C ILE A 343 -10.52 5.83 10.75
N PHE A 344 -10.10 6.98 10.21
CA PHE A 344 -10.80 7.62 9.10
C PHE A 344 -10.77 6.76 7.84
N MET A 345 -9.58 6.37 7.39
CA MET A 345 -9.43 5.63 6.13
C MET A 345 -9.90 4.18 6.22
N ASN A 346 -9.56 3.47 7.30
CA ASN A 346 -9.94 2.06 7.40
C ASN A 346 -11.40 1.85 7.80
N PHE A 347 -11.98 2.72 8.60
CA PHE A 347 -13.37 2.56 9.01
C PHE A 347 -14.32 3.38 8.16
N THR A 348 -14.10 4.68 7.99
CA THR A 348 -15.01 5.55 7.23
C THR A 348 -15.00 5.18 5.75
N THR A 349 -13.83 5.14 5.11
CA THR A 349 -13.72 4.83 3.67
C THR A 349 -14.15 3.40 3.37
N THR A 350 -13.80 2.43 4.23
CA THR A 350 -14.24 1.03 4.07
C THR A 350 -15.75 0.90 4.17
N PHE A 351 -16.39 1.55 5.16
CA PHE A 351 -17.85 1.51 5.28
C PHE A 351 -18.55 2.18 4.10
N VAL A 352 -18.03 3.31 3.61
CA VAL A 352 -18.53 3.94 2.38
C VAL A 352 -18.40 3.00 1.20
N GLY A 353 -17.24 2.36 1.02
CA GLY A 353 -17.03 1.39 -0.05
C GLY A 353 -17.96 0.18 0.01
N ILE A 354 -18.20 -0.37 1.21
CA ILE A 354 -19.15 -1.46 1.42
C ILE A 354 -20.58 -1.00 1.09
N PHE A 355 -20.96 0.19 1.57
CA PHE A 355 -22.28 0.77 1.28
C PHE A 355 -22.49 0.94 -0.22
N MET A 356 -21.49 1.48 -0.92
CA MET A 356 -21.50 1.64 -2.38
C MET A 356 -21.64 0.28 -3.09
N ALA A 357 -20.85 -0.72 -2.68
CA ALA A 357 -20.88 -2.05 -3.29
C ALA A 357 -22.26 -2.72 -3.14
N ILE A 358 -22.89 -2.62 -1.96
CA ILE A 358 -24.21 -3.20 -1.70
C ILE A 358 -25.32 -2.48 -2.48
N ASN A 359 -25.19 -1.16 -2.66
CA ASN A 359 -26.22 -0.34 -3.28
C ASN A 359 -25.89 0.05 -4.74
N LEU A 360 -24.89 -0.60 -5.33
CA LEU A 360 -24.39 -0.24 -6.65
C LEU A 360 -25.49 -0.21 -7.72
N ASP A 361 -26.30 -1.28 -7.81
CA ASP A 361 -27.36 -1.40 -8.81
C ASP A 361 -28.58 -0.50 -8.54
N LYS A 362 -28.89 -0.28 -7.25
CA LYS A 362 -30.14 0.42 -6.88
C LYS A 362 -30.00 1.92 -6.85
N ILE A 363 -28.81 2.42 -6.49
CA ILE A 363 -28.56 3.84 -6.29
C ILE A 363 -27.55 4.35 -7.32
N PHE A 364 -26.32 3.83 -7.29
CA PHE A 364 -25.21 4.43 -8.03
C PHE A 364 -25.32 4.28 -9.55
N ARG A 365 -25.77 3.12 -10.07
CA ARG A 365 -26.01 2.94 -11.51
C ARG A 365 -27.21 3.71 -12.05
N ALA A 366 -28.13 4.12 -11.17
CA ALA A 366 -29.25 4.95 -11.54
C ALA A 366 -28.89 6.45 -11.62
N TRP A 367 -27.74 6.84 -11.09
CA TRP A 367 -27.31 8.24 -11.11
C TRP A 367 -26.78 8.67 -12.49
N PRO A 368 -26.85 9.99 -12.81
CA PRO A 368 -26.18 10.54 -13.97
C PRO A 368 -24.69 10.20 -13.94
N LEU A 369 -24.11 9.98 -15.12
CA LEU A 369 -22.71 9.57 -15.30
C LEU A 369 -21.71 10.44 -14.50
N ARG A 370 -21.97 11.75 -14.41
CA ARG A 370 -21.11 12.69 -13.70
C ARG A 370 -21.10 12.43 -12.20
N GLU A 371 -22.26 12.23 -11.60
CA GLU A 371 -22.40 11.98 -10.15
C GLU A 371 -21.78 10.65 -9.76
N GLU A 372 -22.01 9.61 -10.55
CA GLU A 372 -21.37 8.30 -10.38
C GLU A 372 -19.83 8.42 -10.44
N ARG A 373 -19.27 9.21 -11.36
CA ARG A 373 -17.82 9.43 -11.45
C ARG A 373 -17.25 10.15 -10.24
N ILE A 374 -17.96 11.14 -9.69
CA ILE A 374 -17.53 11.87 -8.50
C ILE A 374 -17.49 10.93 -7.28
N GLU A 375 -18.53 10.12 -7.10
CA GLU A 375 -18.60 9.16 -6.00
C GLU A 375 -17.53 8.07 -6.12
N LEU A 376 -17.31 7.54 -7.33
CA LEU A 376 -16.24 6.59 -7.60
C LEU A 376 -14.86 7.21 -7.32
N ALA A 377 -14.63 8.44 -7.77
CA ALA A 377 -13.38 9.15 -7.48
C ALA A 377 -13.19 9.33 -5.98
N GLY A 378 -14.24 9.67 -5.22
CA GLY A 378 -14.19 9.77 -3.77
C GLY A 378 -13.90 8.44 -3.08
N HIS A 379 -14.36 7.33 -3.63
CA HIS A 379 -14.03 5.99 -3.12
C HIS A 379 -12.56 5.60 -3.37
N TRP A 380 -12.00 6.00 -4.51
CA TRP A 380 -10.63 5.67 -4.90
C TRP A 380 -9.57 6.55 -4.25
N HIS A 381 -9.89 7.75 -3.82
CA HIS A 381 -8.97 8.73 -3.23
C HIS A 381 -9.16 8.88 -1.73
#